data_8706f8cc080e98351bdb3f4338e67dfb
#
_entry.id   8706f8cc080e98351bdb3f4338e67dfb
#
_cell.length_a   1.000
_cell.length_b   1.000
_cell.length_c   1.000
_cell.angle_alpha   90.00
_cell.angle_beta   90.00
_cell.angle_gamma   90.00
#
_symmetry.space_group_name_H-M   'P 1'
#
loop_
_entity.id
_entity.type
_entity.pdbx_description
1 polymer ?
#
loop_
_entity_poly.entity_id
_entity_poly.type
_entity_poly.pdbx_seq_one_letter_code
_entity_poly.pdbx_strand_id
1 'polypeptide(L)'
;MNAVTSDSGVSSAVAELEQRAFGGLHRDLAGAPQDAMIPQMVVIRETTAAHPVPGHNPVQEQIIEAGYRDSRYMPELWRYRELFFFLAWRDILVRYKQTAVGIAWALIKAMVTLLVLTVVFERVAKLPSGGIPYPLLVFAAILPWQFFAGALTDCSNSLVNNVELISKVYFPRLIVPGSAMIVSLVDFAISCGVLALLLAWYGFAPDWRILALPLFILLAVVLTFGASLWFAALTAQYRDFRFIVGLIAQLGLYISPVGFSSSVVPQEWRMLYSMNPLVGVIDGFRWAILRGATELYWPALAFSIAVAALLLASGLHYFRRTERRLADVI
;
A
#
# COMPACT_ATOMS: atom_id res chain seq x y z
N MET A 1 -5.83 47.22 39.87
CA MET A 1 -5.65 48.64 39.44
C MET A 1 -4.62 48.65 38.34
N ASN A 2 -5.08 48.91 37.10
CA ASN A 2 -4.38 49.44 35.92
C ASN A 2 -3.13 48.67 35.40
N ALA A 3 -2.99 48.29 34.17
CA ALA A 3 -3.45 48.89 32.90
C ALA A 3 -3.42 47.85 31.79
N VAL A 4 -4.54 47.73 31.08
CA VAL A 4 -4.66 47.26 29.69
C VAL A 4 -4.70 48.52 28.85
N THR A 5 -3.84 48.64 27.85
CA THR A 5 -4.07 49.42 26.61
C THR A 5 -2.78 49.44 25.78
N SER A 6 -2.71 48.66 24.70
CA SER A 6 -2.02 49.02 23.44
C SER A 6 -2.11 47.89 22.40
N ASP A 7 -3.31 47.53 21.96
CA ASP A 7 -3.45 46.55 20.84
C ASP A 7 -4.43 47.03 19.74
N SER A 8 -4.90 48.27 19.80
CA SER A 8 -5.83 48.81 18.79
C SER A 8 -5.13 49.50 17.60
N GLY A 9 -3.85 49.82 17.71
CA GLY A 9 -3.11 50.55 16.67
C GLY A 9 -2.54 49.65 15.54
N VAL A 10 -2.24 48.41 15.83
CA VAL A 10 -1.65 47.49 14.84
C VAL A 10 -2.72 46.87 13.93
N SER A 11 -3.91 46.61 14.48
CA SER A 11 -5.04 46.08 13.72
C SER A 11 -5.59 47.03 12.67
N SER A 12 -5.60 48.36 12.95
CA SER A 12 -6.06 49.36 11.98
C SER A 12 -5.07 49.60 10.84
N ALA A 13 -3.77 49.49 11.10
CA ALA A 13 -2.74 49.65 10.08
C ALA A 13 -2.68 48.46 9.09
N VAL A 14 -2.94 47.24 9.57
CA VAL A 14 -3.02 46.04 8.71
C VAL A 14 -4.27 46.11 7.82
N ALA A 15 -5.41 46.51 8.34
CA ALA A 15 -6.64 46.66 7.56
C ALA A 15 -6.54 47.76 6.47
N GLU A 16 -5.83 48.87 6.73
CA GLU A 16 -5.58 49.92 5.72
C GLU A 16 -4.62 49.43 4.61
N LEU A 17 -3.62 48.63 4.93
CA LEU A 17 -2.72 48.04 3.95
C LEU A 17 -3.40 47.02 3.05
N GLU A 18 -4.28 46.15 3.59
CA GLU A 18 -5.10 45.22 2.82
C GLU A 18 -6.07 45.96 1.87
N GLN A 19 -6.72 47.06 2.32
CA GLN A 19 -7.64 47.80 1.50
C GLN A 19 -6.95 48.56 0.35
N ARG A 20 -5.69 48.98 0.52
CA ARG A 20 -4.87 49.57 -0.56
C ARG A 20 -4.33 48.55 -1.53
N ALA A 21 -3.99 47.32 -1.08
CA ALA A 21 -3.48 46.26 -1.94
C ALA A 21 -4.58 45.64 -2.82
N PHE A 22 -5.79 45.48 -2.32
CA PHE A 22 -6.90 44.89 -3.07
C PHE A 22 -7.85 45.83 -3.78
N GLY A 23 -7.88 47.13 -3.40
CA GLY A 23 -8.75 48.13 -4.02
C GLY A 23 -8.35 48.54 -5.44
N GLY A 24 -7.10 48.29 -5.85
CA GLY A 24 -6.62 48.55 -7.21
C GLY A 24 -6.97 47.48 -8.22
N LEU A 25 -7.07 46.23 -7.77
CA LEU A 25 -7.20 45.05 -8.64
C LEU A 25 -8.63 44.89 -9.23
N HIS A 26 -9.65 45.44 -8.58
CA HIS A 26 -11.05 45.32 -9.00
C HIS A 26 -11.50 46.29 -10.11
N ARG A 27 -10.70 47.31 -10.42
CA ARG A 27 -11.03 48.26 -11.47
C ARG A 27 -10.55 47.88 -12.87
N ASP A 28 -9.51 47.04 -12.97
CA ASP A 28 -8.91 46.68 -14.24
C ASP A 28 -9.50 45.42 -14.90
N LEU A 29 -10.40 44.71 -14.19
CA LEU A 29 -11.01 43.45 -14.69
C LEU A 29 -12.37 43.61 -15.36
N ALA A 30 -12.91 44.86 -15.45
CA ALA A 30 -14.26 45.10 -16.02
C ALA A 30 -14.30 45.28 -17.54
N GLY A 31 -13.19 45.15 -18.26
CA GLY A 31 -13.12 45.49 -19.69
C GLY A 31 -12.50 44.47 -20.63
N ALA A 32 -12.21 43.21 -20.22
CA ALA A 32 -11.58 42.25 -21.10
C ALA A 32 -12.59 41.28 -21.73
N PRO A 33 -12.45 40.96 -23.05
CA PRO A 33 -13.35 40.04 -23.75
C PRO A 33 -13.12 38.56 -23.30
N GLN A 34 -14.21 37.79 -23.26
CA GLN A 34 -14.34 36.46 -22.64
C GLN A 34 -13.63 35.28 -23.36
N ASP A 35 -12.84 35.51 -24.40
CA ASP A 35 -12.32 34.43 -25.27
C ASP A 35 -10.82 34.16 -25.17
N ALA A 36 -10.15 34.57 -24.08
CA ALA A 36 -8.74 34.29 -23.90
C ALA A 36 -8.44 33.72 -22.52
N MET A 37 -8.92 32.50 -22.23
CA MET A 37 -8.58 31.79 -20.99
C MET A 37 -7.45 30.79 -21.26
N ILE A 38 -6.24 31.32 -21.43
CA ILE A 38 -5.00 30.58 -21.22
C ILE A 38 -4.39 31.18 -19.96
N PRO A 39 -4.16 30.41 -18.88
CA PRO A 39 -3.50 30.94 -17.72
C PRO A 39 -2.05 31.26 -18.07
N GLN A 40 -1.76 32.52 -18.34
CA GLN A 40 -0.39 33.00 -18.40
C GLN A 40 0.16 32.97 -16.98
N MET A 41 1.05 32.05 -16.75
CA MET A 41 1.86 31.93 -15.56
C MET A 41 2.66 33.23 -15.40
N VAL A 42 2.29 34.03 -14.39
CA VAL A 42 3.05 35.23 -14.03
C VAL A 42 4.38 34.77 -13.49
N VAL A 43 5.41 34.82 -14.35
CA VAL A 43 6.80 34.67 -13.92
C VAL A 43 7.18 35.99 -13.25
N ILE A 44 7.08 36.05 -11.93
CA ILE A 44 7.73 37.14 -11.17
C ILE A 44 9.23 36.83 -11.21
N ARG A 45 9.89 37.44 -12.17
CA ARG A 45 11.34 37.50 -12.28
C ARG A 45 11.83 38.62 -11.39
N GLU A 46 11.94 38.39 -10.09
CA GLU A 46 12.72 39.27 -9.23
C GLU A 46 14.20 39.06 -9.52
N THR A 47 14.72 39.86 -10.44
CA THR A 47 16.15 40.03 -10.61
C THR A 47 16.64 40.99 -9.56
N THR A 48 16.70 40.55 -8.33
CA THR A 48 17.45 41.28 -7.31
C THR A 48 18.89 40.72 -7.36
N ALA A 49 19.77 41.52 -7.94
CA ALA A 49 21.21 41.30 -7.80
C ALA A 49 21.58 41.53 -6.31
N ALA A 50 21.45 40.45 -5.54
CA ALA A 50 21.90 40.41 -4.15
C ALA A 50 23.42 40.26 -4.14
N HIS A 51 24.10 41.25 -3.53
CA HIS A 51 25.51 41.11 -3.19
C HIS A 51 25.75 39.81 -2.39
N PRO A 52 26.82 39.07 -2.69
CA PRO A 52 27.11 37.83 -1.95
C PRO A 52 27.50 38.19 -0.51
N VAL A 53 26.67 37.80 0.44
CA VAL A 53 27.01 37.83 1.86
C VAL A 53 27.95 36.66 2.16
N PRO A 54 29.19 36.88 2.64
CA PRO A 54 30.12 35.83 2.96
C PRO A 54 29.58 34.97 4.11
N GLY A 55 29.38 33.66 3.90
CA GLY A 55 28.98 32.72 4.95
C GLY A 55 27.58 32.11 4.80
N HIS A 56 26.79 32.48 3.80
CA HIS A 56 25.55 31.76 3.51
C HIS A 56 25.82 30.68 2.45
N ASN A 57 25.58 29.41 2.83
CA ASN A 57 25.45 28.35 1.85
C ASN A 57 24.34 28.76 0.86
N PRO A 58 24.56 28.63 -0.47
CA PRO A 58 23.51 28.92 -1.42
C PRO A 58 22.31 28.05 -1.09
N VAL A 59 21.19 28.68 -0.76
CA VAL A 59 19.91 27.99 -0.67
C VAL A 59 19.70 27.38 -2.05
N GLN A 60 19.79 26.07 -2.16
CA GLN A 60 19.48 25.37 -3.41
C GLN A 60 17.99 25.62 -3.66
N GLU A 61 17.71 26.60 -4.50
CA GLU A 61 16.38 26.89 -5.00
C GLU A 61 15.92 25.68 -5.82
N GLN A 62 15.08 24.86 -5.26
CA GLN A 62 14.53 23.68 -5.95
C GLN A 62 13.34 24.17 -6.77
N ILE A 63 13.60 24.52 -8.04
CA ILE A 63 12.56 24.87 -9.01
C ILE A 63 11.75 23.59 -9.30
N ILE A 64 10.55 23.53 -8.76
CA ILE A 64 9.59 22.46 -9.02
C ILE A 64 8.86 22.81 -10.31
N GLU A 65 9.40 22.37 -11.46
CA GLU A 65 8.70 22.50 -12.72
C GLU A 65 7.59 21.42 -12.82
N ALA A 66 6.34 21.87 -12.89
CA ALA A 66 5.22 21.02 -13.21
C ALA A 66 5.36 20.49 -14.66
N GLY A 67 5.81 19.26 -14.82
CA GLY A 67 5.97 18.65 -16.15
C GLY A 67 7.27 17.87 -16.39
N TYR A 68 8.12 17.71 -15.39
CA TYR A 68 9.41 17.03 -15.54
C TYR A 68 9.24 15.53 -15.83
N ARG A 69 9.95 15.09 -16.86
CA ARG A 69 9.91 13.75 -17.48
C ARG A 69 10.22 12.63 -16.51
N ASP A 70 9.55 11.51 -16.66
CA ASP A 70 9.54 10.24 -15.92
C ASP A 70 10.92 9.63 -15.55
N SER A 71 12.03 10.12 -16.10
CA SER A 71 13.35 9.49 -15.93
C SER A 71 14.01 9.72 -14.56
N ARG A 72 13.52 10.66 -13.75
CA ARG A 72 14.11 11.00 -12.44
C ARG A 72 13.34 10.46 -11.22
N TYR A 73 12.21 9.80 -11.43
CA TYR A 73 11.36 9.32 -10.33
C TYR A 73 12.06 8.27 -9.44
N MET A 74 12.80 7.34 -10.04
CA MET A 74 13.54 6.32 -9.26
C MET A 74 14.69 6.90 -8.43
N PRO A 75 15.53 7.81 -8.96
CA PRO A 75 16.52 8.55 -8.15
C PRO A 75 15.88 9.35 -7.01
N GLU A 76 14.73 9.97 -7.24
CA GLU A 76 14.00 10.69 -6.18
C GLU A 76 13.53 9.75 -5.07
N LEU A 77 12.92 8.61 -5.40
CA LEU A 77 12.56 7.58 -4.43
C LEU A 77 13.76 7.16 -3.57
N TRP A 78 14.93 7.00 -4.19
CA TRP A 78 16.15 6.66 -3.48
C TRP A 78 16.64 7.79 -2.56
N ARG A 79 16.47 9.05 -2.98
CA ARG A 79 16.80 10.23 -2.16
C ARG A 79 15.96 10.29 -0.88
N TYR A 80 14.68 9.92 -0.96
CA TYR A 80 13.73 9.91 0.17
C TYR A 80 13.67 8.58 0.92
N ARG A 81 14.67 7.68 0.76
CA ARG A 81 14.71 6.38 1.47
C ARG A 81 14.63 6.51 2.99
N GLU A 82 15.23 7.57 3.57
CA GLU A 82 15.19 7.82 5.02
C GLU A 82 13.76 8.10 5.48
N LEU A 83 13.01 8.90 4.72
CA LEU A 83 11.60 9.15 5.00
C LEU A 83 10.78 7.87 4.87
N PHE A 84 11.06 7.03 3.88
CA PHE A 84 10.41 5.72 3.72
C PHE A 84 10.60 4.83 4.96
N PHE A 85 11.84 4.68 5.43
CA PHE A 85 12.13 3.90 6.63
C PHE A 85 11.52 4.52 7.89
N PHE A 86 11.53 5.84 8.00
CA PHE A 86 10.92 6.54 9.11
C PHE A 86 9.40 6.30 9.17
N LEU A 87 8.70 6.41 8.03
CA LEU A 87 7.26 6.15 7.96
C LEU A 87 6.94 4.69 8.27
N ALA A 88 7.67 3.75 7.67
CA ALA A 88 7.49 2.33 7.94
C ALA A 88 7.71 2.02 9.44
N TRP A 89 8.76 2.56 10.05
CA TRP A 89 9.05 2.38 11.46
C TRP A 89 7.98 3.01 12.37
N ARG A 90 7.57 4.24 12.05
CA ARG A 90 6.46 4.92 12.75
C ARG A 90 5.20 4.06 12.73
N ASP A 91 4.81 3.56 11.55
CA ASP A 91 3.58 2.80 11.38
C ASP A 91 3.65 1.43 12.10
N ILE A 92 4.82 0.79 12.10
CA ILE A 92 5.08 -0.40 12.91
C ILE A 92 4.91 -0.08 14.41
N LEU A 93 5.53 1.01 14.90
CA LEU A 93 5.41 1.39 16.30
C LEU A 93 3.97 1.71 16.69
N VAL A 94 3.24 2.45 15.87
CA VAL A 94 1.82 2.75 16.11
C VAL A 94 1.02 1.47 16.21
N ARG A 95 1.23 0.51 15.29
CA ARG A 95 0.50 -0.75 15.24
C ARG A 95 0.75 -1.63 16.47
N TYR A 96 1.99 -1.69 16.95
CA TYR A 96 2.37 -2.63 18.01
C TYR A 96 2.51 -2.01 19.41
N LYS A 97 2.93 -0.75 19.52
CA LYS A 97 3.19 -0.12 20.82
C LYS A 97 1.95 0.47 21.48
N GLN A 98 0.94 0.86 20.69
CA GLN A 98 -0.25 1.54 21.21
C GLN A 98 -1.42 0.58 21.55
N THR A 99 -1.25 -0.72 21.37
CA THR A 99 -2.32 -1.70 21.65
C THR A 99 -1.92 -2.59 22.84
N ALA A 100 -2.83 -2.74 23.80
CA ALA A 100 -2.62 -3.57 25.00
C ALA A 100 -2.30 -5.04 24.65
N VAL A 101 -2.79 -5.53 23.53
CA VAL A 101 -2.65 -6.92 23.07
C VAL A 101 -1.66 -7.03 21.91
N GLY A 102 -1.33 -5.91 21.24
CA GLY A 102 -0.28 -5.80 20.20
C GLY A 102 -0.24 -6.96 19.20
N ILE A 103 0.89 -7.63 19.15
CA ILE A 103 1.17 -8.78 18.29
C ILE A 103 0.16 -9.92 18.52
N ALA A 104 -0.31 -10.12 19.76
CA ALA A 104 -1.22 -11.23 20.08
C ALA A 104 -2.55 -11.13 19.33
N TRP A 105 -3.04 -9.94 18.97
CA TRP A 105 -4.28 -9.80 18.19
C TRP A 105 -4.14 -10.37 16.78
N ALA A 106 -3.01 -10.13 16.11
CA ALA A 106 -2.73 -10.71 14.80
C ALA A 106 -2.67 -12.26 14.88
N LEU A 107 -2.03 -12.77 15.94
CA LEU A 107 -1.95 -14.20 16.19
C LEU A 107 -3.31 -14.82 16.50
N ILE A 108 -4.11 -14.18 17.35
CA ILE A 108 -5.47 -14.65 17.69
C ILE A 108 -6.32 -14.73 16.43
N LYS A 109 -6.31 -13.70 15.60
CA LYS A 109 -7.05 -13.69 14.33
C LYS A 109 -6.63 -14.85 13.42
N ALA A 110 -5.33 -15.09 13.27
CA ALA A 110 -4.82 -16.19 12.47
C ALA A 110 -5.21 -17.55 13.05
N MET A 111 -5.11 -17.72 14.37
CA MET A 111 -5.48 -18.98 15.05
C MET A 111 -6.97 -19.26 15.00
N VAL A 112 -7.82 -18.25 15.21
CA VAL A 112 -9.28 -18.40 15.10
C VAL A 112 -9.66 -18.78 13.67
N THR A 113 -9.08 -18.12 12.66
CA THR A 113 -9.33 -18.47 11.27
C THR A 113 -8.89 -19.90 10.96
N LEU A 114 -7.69 -20.30 11.42
CA LEU A 114 -7.18 -21.66 11.29
C LEU A 114 -8.14 -22.68 11.92
N LEU A 115 -8.56 -22.43 13.16
CA LEU A 115 -9.46 -23.32 13.88
C LEU A 115 -10.79 -23.50 13.15
N VAL A 116 -11.41 -22.38 12.75
CA VAL A 116 -12.70 -22.40 12.03
C VAL A 116 -12.58 -23.15 10.71
N LEU A 117 -11.57 -22.84 9.89
CA LEU A 117 -11.39 -23.50 8.58
C LEU A 117 -11.04 -24.98 8.76
N THR A 118 -10.20 -25.32 9.73
CA THR A 118 -9.88 -26.73 10.03
C THR A 118 -11.13 -27.51 10.42
N VAL A 119 -11.93 -26.99 11.36
CA VAL A 119 -13.16 -27.68 11.79
C VAL A 119 -14.15 -27.81 10.63
N VAL A 120 -14.36 -26.76 9.86
CA VAL A 120 -15.31 -26.78 8.74
C VAL A 120 -14.87 -27.73 7.64
N PHE A 121 -13.63 -27.68 7.20
CA PHE A 121 -13.20 -28.47 6.04
C PHE A 121 -12.74 -29.89 6.38
N GLU A 122 -12.14 -30.09 7.54
CA GLU A 122 -11.70 -31.43 7.97
C GLU A 122 -12.85 -32.26 8.55
N ARG A 123 -13.63 -31.67 9.52
CA ARG A 123 -14.63 -32.44 10.25
C ARG A 123 -16.00 -32.43 9.60
N VAL A 124 -16.45 -31.27 9.07
CA VAL A 124 -17.78 -31.13 8.48
C VAL A 124 -17.76 -31.55 7.01
N ALA A 125 -16.88 -30.98 6.20
CA ALA A 125 -16.78 -31.26 4.76
C ALA A 125 -15.97 -32.54 4.45
N LYS A 126 -15.17 -33.05 5.39
CA LYS A 126 -14.35 -34.27 5.27
C LYS A 126 -13.49 -34.29 4.01
N LEU A 127 -12.88 -33.16 3.68
CA LEU A 127 -12.03 -33.05 2.51
C LEU A 127 -10.68 -33.77 2.71
N PRO A 128 -10.12 -34.40 1.67
CA PRO A 128 -8.87 -35.12 1.77
C PRO A 128 -7.69 -34.18 2.01
N SER A 129 -6.83 -34.54 2.97
CA SER A 129 -5.60 -33.78 3.30
C SER A 129 -4.33 -34.36 2.68
N GLY A 130 -4.43 -35.49 1.96
CA GLY A 130 -3.26 -36.16 1.38
C GLY A 130 -2.27 -36.69 2.43
N GLY A 131 -2.75 -37.04 3.64
CA GLY A 131 -1.90 -37.56 4.73
C GLY A 131 -1.16 -36.49 5.53
N ILE A 132 -1.40 -35.20 5.26
CA ILE A 132 -0.83 -34.08 6.02
C ILE A 132 -1.80 -33.68 7.12
N PRO A 133 -1.32 -33.28 8.32
CA PRO A 133 -2.18 -32.68 9.33
C PRO A 133 -2.94 -31.47 8.74
N TYR A 134 -4.27 -31.51 8.80
CA TYR A 134 -5.11 -30.48 8.17
C TYR A 134 -4.77 -29.04 8.61
N PRO A 135 -4.45 -28.76 9.90
CA PRO A 135 -4.01 -27.44 10.32
C PRO A 135 -2.79 -26.90 9.57
N LEU A 136 -1.83 -27.75 9.20
CA LEU A 136 -0.65 -27.34 8.43
C LEU A 136 -1.03 -26.97 6.99
N LEU A 137 -1.91 -27.77 6.37
CA LEU A 137 -2.40 -27.53 5.01
C LEU A 137 -3.15 -26.18 4.92
N VAL A 138 -4.00 -25.89 5.91
CA VAL A 138 -4.78 -24.66 5.95
C VAL A 138 -3.89 -23.47 6.31
N PHE A 139 -3.00 -23.62 7.30
CA PHE A 139 -2.17 -22.50 7.75
C PHE A 139 -1.15 -22.05 6.68
N ALA A 140 -0.58 -23.00 5.93
CA ALA A 140 0.30 -22.68 4.81
C ALA A 140 -0.39 -21.86 3.72
N ALA A 141 -1.73 -21.95 3.59
CA ALA A 141 -2.52 -21.16 2.65
C ALA A 141 -3.07 -19.87 3.24
N ILE A 142 -3.39 -19.86 4.55
CA ILE A 142 -3.82 -18.64 5.25
C ILE A 142 -2.75 -17.57 5.20
N LEU A 143 -1.49 -17.93 5.30
CA LEU A 143 -0.36 -16.99 5.32
C LEU A 143 -0.33 -16.04 4.11
N PRO A 144 -0.18 -16.54 2.86
CA PRO A 144 -0.16 -15.66 1.70
C PRO A 144 -1.49 -14.93 1.51
N TRP A 145 -2.61 -15.54 1.89
CA TRP A 145 -3.93 -14.89 1.84
C TRP A 145 -4.03 -13.71 2.81
N GLN A 146 -3.68 -13.89 4.08
CA GLN A 146 -3.74 -12.82 5.08
C GLN A 146 -2.79 -11.68 4.74
N PHE A 147 -1.61 -11.99 4.23
CA PHE A 147 -0.69 -11.00 3.71
C PHE A 147 -1.33 -10.17 2.59
N PHE A 148 -1.91 -10.85 1.58
CA PHE A 148 -2.59 -10.17 0.48
C PHE A 148 -3.74 -9.27 0.98
N ALA A 149 -4.65 -9.81 1.77
CA ALA A 149 -5.82 -9.08 2.25
C ALA A 149 -5.46 -7.90 3.16
N GLY A 150 -4.49 -8.10 4.07
CA GLY A 150 -3.98 -7.08 4.96
C GLY A 150 -3.27 -5.96 4.20
N ALA A 151 -2.28 -6.31 3.39
CA ALA A 151 -1.51 -5.33 2.63
C ALA A 151 -2.37 -4.57 1.60
N LEU A 152 -3.31 -5.26 0.93
CA LEU A 152 -4.26 -4.61 0.04
C LEU A 152 -5.07 -3.54 0.78
N THR A 153 -5.57 -3.87 1.97
CA THR A 153 -6.36 -2.95 2.79
C THR A 153 -5.52 -1.77 3.30
N ASP A 154 -4.35 -2.05 3.88
CA ASP A 154 -3.48 -1.06 4.49
C ASP A 154 -2.92 -0.09 3.44
N CYS A 155 -2.38 -0.61 2.33
CA CYS A 155 -1.84 0.20 1.25
C CYS A 155 -2.93 1.03 0.53
N SER A 156 -4.11 0.45 0.31
CA SER A 156 -5.21 1.16 -0.36
C SER A 156 -5.72 2.35 0.44
N ASN A 157 -5.70 2.26 1.77
CA ASN A 157 -6.11 3.35 2.65
C ASN A 157 -4.96 4.30 3.02
N SER A 158 -3.72 3.97 2.71
CA SER A 158 -2.54 4.67 3.19
C SER A 158 -2.49 6.16 2.82
N LEU A 159 -2.87 6.52 1.59
CA LEU A 159 -2.91 7.90 1.13
C LEU A 159 -3.94 8.72 1.90
N VAL A 160 -5.15 8.17 2.07
CA VAL A 160 -6.24 8.85 2.79
C VAL A 160 -5.92 9.01 4.28
N ASN A 161 -5.23 8.04 4.87
CA ASN A 161 -4.85 8.09 6.27
C ASN A 161 -3.67 9.05 6.55
N ASN A 162 -2.91 9.46 5.52
CA ASN A 162 -1.75 10.35 5.63
C ASN A 162 -1.94 11.67 4.86
N VAL A 163 -3.18 12.14 4.66
CA VAL A 163 -3.49 13.39 3.92
C VAL A 163 -2.74 14.59 4.49
N GLU A 164 -2.69 14.75 5.81
CA GLU A 164 -1.99 15.86 6.45
C GLU A 164 -0.50 15.91 6.15
N LEU A 165 0.14 14.73 6.07
CA LEU A 165 1.54 14.63 5.71
C LEU A 165 1.77 15.00 4.24
N ILE A 166 0.91 14.46 3.36
CA ILE A 166 0.99 14.64 1.91
C ILE A 166 0.74 16.10 1.51
N SER A 167 -0.11 16.82 2.26
CA SER A 167 -0.44 18.22 2.00
C SER A 167 0.63 19.22 2.48
N LYS A 168 1.44 18.82 3.49
CA LYS A 168 2.42 19.72 4.12
C LYS A 168 3.85 19.54 3.63
N VAL A 169 4.18 18.36 3.09
CA VAL A 169 5.56 18.01 2.70
C VAL A 169 5.55 17.43 1.29
N TYR A 170 6.45 17.94 0.44
CA TYR A 170 6.65 17.39 -0.90
C TYR A 170 7.59 16.18 -0.88
N PHE A 171 7.10 15.03 -1.31
CA PHE A 171 7.87 13.81 -1.53
C PHE A 171 7.12 12.89 -2.51
N PRO A 172 7.80 11.90 -3.14
CA PRO A 172 7.13 10.91 -4.01
C PRO A 172 6.09 10.12 -3.23
N ARG A 173 4.82 10.25 -3.60
CA ARG A 173 3.68 9.69 -2.82
C ARG A 173 3.68 8.17 -2.79
N LEU A 174 4.43 7.50 -3.67
CA LEU A 174 4.62 6.05 -3.68
C LEU A 174 5.26 5.54 -2.36
N ILE A 175 5.97 6.40 -1.65
CA ILE A 175 6.56 6.09 -0.33
C ILE A 175 5.49 5.67 0.68
N VAL A 176 4.30 6.27 0.62
CA VAL A 176 3.22 6.03 1.59
C VAL A 176 2.63 4.62 1.47
N PRO A 177 2.14 4.15 0.30
CA PRO A 177 1.70 2.76 0.18
C PRO A 177 2.86 1.77 0.32
N GLY A 178 4.10 2.16 -0.05
CA GLY A 178 5.28 1.35 0.16
C GLY A 178 5.58 1.11 1.65
N SER A 179 5.49 2.15 2.49
CA SER A 179 5.68 2.00 3.94
C SER A 179 4.60 1.10 4.57
N ALA A 180 3.34 1.24 4.17
CA ALA A 180 2.25 0.38 4.62
C ALA A 180 2.48 -1.11 4.24
N MET A 181 3.06 -1.37 3.05
CA MET A 181 3.45 -2.73 2.65
C MET A 181 4.48 -3.36 3.59
N ILE A 182 5.47 -2.59 4.07
CA ILE A 182 6.47 -3.08 5.03
C ILE A 182 5.82 -3.50 6.34
N VAL A 183 4.83 -2.76 6.83
CA VAL A 183 4.08 -3.13 8.04
C VAL A 183 3.40 -4.49 7.86
N SER A 184 2.72 -4.69 6.72
CA SER A 184 2.07 -5.97 6.40
C SER A 184 3.07 -7.12 6.22
N LEU A 185 4.30 -6.84 5.74
CA LEU A 185 5.39 -7.83 5.68
C LEU A 185 5.88 -8.24 7.07
N VAL A 186 5.89 -7.32 8.03
CA VAL A 186 6.22 -7.65 9.44
C VAL A 186 5.15 -8.58 10.03
N ASP A 187 3.86 -8.30 9.81
CA ASP A 187 2.75 -9.18 10.23
C ASP A 187 2.89 -10.58 9.61
N PHE A 188 3.24 -10.63 8.32
CA PHE A 188 3.49 -11.87 7.61
C PHE A 188 4.68 -12.64 8.21
N ALA A 189 5.79 -11.97 8.50
CA ALA A 189 6.97 -12.60 9.13
C ALA A 189 6.64 -13.19 10.51
N ILE A 190 5.85 -12.49 11.33
CA ILE A 190 5.36 -12.99 12.61
C ILE A 190 4.52 -14.25 12.40
N SER A 191 3.64 -14.25 11.41
CA SER A 191 2.80 -15.39 11.07
C SER A 191 3.61 -16.58 10.51
N CYS A 192 4.70 -16.32 9.79
CA CYS A 192 5.68 -17.38 9.41
C CYS A 192 6.35 -18.00 10.63
N GLY A 193 6.64 -17.22 11.66
CA GLY A 193 7.13 -17.74 12.95
C GLY A 193 6.15 -18.72 13.59
N VAL A 194 4.85 -18.39 13.55
CA VAL A 194 3.80 -19.32 14.03
C VAL A 194 3.73 -20.58 13.20
N LEU A 195 3.86 -20.47 11.86
CA LEU A 195 3.94 -21.66 11.02
C LEU A 195 5.12 -22.56 11.39
N ALA A 196 6.29 -21.97 11.63
CA ALA A 196 7.47 -22.71 12.06
C ALA A 196 7.24 -23.46 13.39
N LEU A 197 6.56 -22.84 14.34
CA LEU A 197 6.16 -23.48 15.60
C LEU A 197 5.16 -24.61 15.37
N LEU A 198 4.19 -24.44 14.49
CA LEU A 198 3.23 -25.50 14.14
C LEU A 198 3.94 -26.68 13.43
N LEU A 199 4.85 -26.40 12.52
CA LEU A 199 5.65 -27.45 11.87
C LEU A 199 6.45 -28.27 12.88
N ALA A 200 7.09 -27.58 13.85
CA ALA A 200 7.82 -28.23 14.95
C ALA A 200 6.88 -29.05 15.84
N TRP A 201 5.70 -28.52 16.18
CA TRP A 201 4.71 -29.20 17.01
C TRP A 201 4.22 -30.52 16.39
N TYR A 202 3.98 -30.51 15.06
CA TYR A 202 3.57 -31.71 14.33
C TYR A 202 4.75 -32.62 13.92
N GLY A 203 5.98 -32.28 14.28
CA GLY A 203 7.18 -33.01 13.86
C GLY A 203 7.39 -33.03 12.34
N PHE A 204 6.83 -32.07 11.64
CA PHE A 204 6.88 -31.97 10.18
C PHE A 204 8.05 -31.09 9.75
N ALA A 205 9.19 -31.73 9.37
CA ALA A 205 10.36 -31.00 8.87
C ALA A 205 10.18 -30.71 7.37
N PRO A 206 10.28 -29.47 6.92
CA PRO A 206 10.27 -29.13 5.48
C PRO A 206 11.41 -29.82 4.72
N ASP A 207 11.24 -30.01 3.41
CA ASP A 207 12.23 -30.55 2.49
C ASP A 207 13.02 -29.39 1.82
N TRP A 208 13.98 -29.72 0.96
CA TRP A 208 14.77 -28.76 0.16
C TRP A 208 13.90 -27.76 -0.62
N ARG A 209 12.64 -28.09 -0.93
CA ARG A 209 11.67 -27.22 -1.61
C ARG A 209 11.39 -25.93 -0.88
N ILE A 210 11.67 -25.85 0.42
CA ILE A 210 11.53 -24.61 1.20
C ILE A 210 12.43 -23.49 0.67
N LEU A 211 13.51 -23.83 -0.05
CA LEU A 211 14.37 -22.86 -0.71
C LEU A 211 13.66 -22.06 -1.82
N ALA A 212 12.54 -22.57 -2.34
CA ALA A 212 11.70 -21.85 -3.29
C ALA A 212 10.72 -20.88 -2.61
N LEU A 213 10.54 -20.98 -1.28
CA LEU A 213 9.61 -20.11 -0.54
C LEU A 213 9.86 -18.61 -0.74
N PRO A 214 11.11 -18.10 -0.73
CA PRO A 214 11.38 -16.68 -1.00
C PRO A 214 10.88 -16.22 -2.38
N LEU A 215 10.89 -17.10 -3.40
CA LEU A 215 10.36 -16.77 -4.73
C LEU A 215 8.83 -16.59 -4.69
N PHE A 216 8.12 -17.46 -3.97
CA PHE A 216 6.67 -17.34 -3.80
C PHE A 216 6.30 -16.14 -2.92
N ILE A 217 7.12 -15.80 -1.91
CA ILE A 217 6.97 -14.56 -1.13
C ILE A 217 7.11 -13.36 -2.04
N LEU A 218 8.15 -13.32 -2.87
CA LEU A 218 8.35 -12.24 -3.83
C LEU A 218 7.16 -12.11 -4.79
N LEU A 219 6.65 -13.23 -5.30
CA LEU A 219 5.47 -13.24 -6.16
C LEU A 219 4.24 -12.69 -5.43
N ALA A 220 4.02 -13.09 -4.17
CA ALA A 220 2.95 -12.56 -3.33
C ALA A 220 3.08 -11.03 -3.14
N VAL A 221 4.29 -10.53 -2.85
CA VAL A 221 4.58 -9.10 -2.68
C VAL A 221 4.30 -8.33 -3.96
N VAL A 222 4.82 -8.80 -5.10
CA VAL A 222 4.64 -8.14 -6.41
C VAL A 222 3.16 -8.06 -6.80
N LEU A 223 2.44 -9.19 -6.66
CA LEU A 223 1.02 -9.27 -6.95
C LEU A 223 0.21 -8.29 -6.07
N THR A 224 0.46 -8.37 -4.76
CA THR A 224 -0.25 -7.56 -3.77
C THR A 224 0.04 -6.08 -3.95
N PHE A 225 1.31 -5.71 -4.13
CA PHE A 225 1.70 -4.31 -4.31
C PHE A 225 1.11 -3.72 -5.59
N GLY A 226 1.17 -4.47 -6.69
CA GLY A 226 0.55 -4.06 -7.96
C GLY A 226 -0.95 -3.79 -7.82
N ALA A 227 -1.70 -4.70 -7.20
CA ALA A 227 -3.12 -4.50 -6.91
C ALA A 227 -3.36 -3.32 -5.97
N SER A 228 -2.56 -3.21 -4.90
CA SER A 228 -2.69 -2.14 -3.91
C SER A 228 -2.46 -0.75 -4.48
N LEU A 229 -1.56 -0.57 -5.45
CA LEU A 229 -1.34 0.71 -6.11
C LEU A 229 -2.57 1.17 -6.90
N TRP A 230 -3.26 0.25 -7.58
CA TRP A 230 -4.52 0.55 -8.23
C TRP A 230 -5.56 1.04 -7.24
N PHE A 231 -5.77 0.28 -6.16
CA PHE A 231 -6.77 0.62 -5.15
C PHE A 231 -6.38 1.84 -4.33
N ALA A 232 -5.10 2.10 -4.07
CA ALA A 232 -4.66 3.32 -3.40
C ALA A 232 -5.00 4.57 -4.21
N ALA A 233 -4.73 4.54 -5.53
CA ALA A 233 -5.08 5.65 -6.41
C ALA A 233 -6.61 5.84 -6.54
N LEU A 234 -7.36 4.74 -6.64
CA LEU A 234 -8.83 4.78 -6.73
C LEU A 234 -9.48 5.25 -5.42
N THR A 235 -9.01 4.76 -4.27
CA THR A 235 -9.54 5.14 -2.95
C THR A 235 -9.25 6.62 -2.62
N ALA A 236 -8.12 7.14 -3.10
CA ALA A 236 -7.80 8.56 -2.95
C ALA A 236 -8.71 9.46 -3.81
N GLN A 237 -9.16 8.99 -4.98
CA GLN A 237 -10.12 9.72 -5.83
C GLN A 237 -11.57 9.51 -5.40
N TYR A 238 -11.93 8.27 -5.04
CA TYR A 238 -13.29 7.85 -4.76
C TYR A 238 -13.31 7.02 -3.47
N ARG A 239 -13.85 7.57 -2.40
CA ARG A 239 -13.87 6.96 -1.06
C ARG A 239 -14.60 5.62 -1.01
N ASP A 240 -15.50 5.36 -1.95
CA ASP A 240 -16.31 4.13 -2.02
C ASP A 240 -15.45 2.88 -2.33
N PHE A 241 -14.30 3.04 -2.97
CA PHE A 241 -13.39 1.92 -3.23
C PHE A 241 -12.87 1.25 -1.96
N ARG A 242 -12.88 1.94 -0.81
CA ARG A 242 -12.59 1.35 0.49
C ARG A 242 -13.51 0.17 0.82
N PHE A 243 -14.78 0.26 0.48
CA PHE A 243 -15.74 -0.83 0.68
C PHE A 243 -15.47 -2.00 -0.26
N ILE A 244 -15.08 -1.72 -1.51
CA ILE A 244 -14.72 -2.75 -2.49
C ILE A 244 -13.49 -3.52 -2.02
N VAL A 245 -12.46 -2.84 -1.53
CA VAL A 245 -11.25 -3.47 -0.94
C VAL A 245 -11.64 -4.38 0.23
N GLY A 246 -12.49 -3.91 1.15
CA GLY A 246 -13.01 -4.70 2.25
C GLY A 246 -13.77 -5.95 1.77
N LEU A 247 -14.59 -5.82 0.73
CA LEU A 247 -15.33 -6.93 0.13
C LEU A 247 -14.38 -7.97 -0.50
N ILE A 248 -13.36 -7.53 -1.24
CA ILE A 248 -12.34 -8.42 -1.82
C ILE A 248 -11.60 -9.17 -0.70
N ALA A 249 -11.20 -8.47 0.37
CA ALA A 249 -10.51 -9.08 1.51
C ALA A 249 -11.40 -10.10 2.26
N GLN A 250 -12.70 -9.91 2.28
CA GLN A 250 -13.64 -10.80 2.97
C GLN A 250 -14.04 -12.00 2.09
N LEU A 251 -14.52 -11.76 0.87
CA LEU A 251 -15.04 -12.82 0.00
C LEU A 251 -13.93 -13.64 -0.66
N GLY A 252 -12.79 -13.01 -0.94
CA GLY A 252 -11.69 -13.67 -1.61
C GLY A 252 -11.11 -14.85 -0.82
N LEU A 253 -11.24 -14.86 0.52
CA LEU A 253 -10.86 -16.00 1.37
C LEU A 253 -11.59 -17.29 0.94
N TYR A 254 -12.87 -17.18 0.60
CA TYR A 254 -13.70 -18.32 0.21
C TYR A 254 -13.52 -18.72 -1.26
N ILE A 255 -13.17 -17.75 -2.09
CA ILE A 255 -12.92 -17.98 -3.53
C ILE A 255 -11.53 -18.59 -3.76
N SER A 256 -10.56 -18.29 -2.86
CA SER A 256 -9.19 -18.82 -2.97
C SER A 256 -9.05 -20.18 -2.27
N PRO A 257 -8.07 -21.02 -2.69
CA PRO A 257 -7.89 -22.36 -2.14
C PRO A 257 -7.25 -22.33 -0.74
N VAL A 258 -7.86 -21.60 0.20
CA VAL A 258 -7.32 -21.47 1.55
C VAL A 258 -7.74 -22.63 2.44
N GLY A 259 -9.01 -22.98 2.45
CA GLY A 259 -9.55 -24.08 3.26
C GLY A 259 -9.37 -25.46 2.64
N PHE A 260 -9.16 -25.56 1.34
CA PHE A 260 -9.06 -26.82 0.59
C PHE A 260 -7.88 -26.76 -0.39
N SER A 261 -7.47 -27.92 -0.91
CA SER A 261 -6.45 -27.98 -1.96
C SER A 261 -7.06 -27.70 -3.33
N SER A 262 -6.35 -26.98 -4.21
CA SER A 262 -6.77 -26.75 -5.59
C SER A 262 -6.95 -28.05 -6.40
N SER A 263 -6.35 -29.15 -5.94
CA SER A 263 -6.51 -30.49 -6.53
C SER A 263 -7.93 -31.07 -6.40
N VAL A 264 -8.75 -30.54 -5.48
CA VAL A 264 -10.16 -30.95 -5.32
C VAL A 264 -11.04 -30.40 -6.43
N VAL A 265 -10.59 -29.34 -7.12
CA VAL A 265 -11.33 -28.72 -8.23
C VAL A 265 -11.30 -29.67 -9.45
N PRO A 266 -12.48 -30.03 -10.04
CA PRO A 266 -12.54 -30.86 -11.24
C PRO A 266 -11.67 -30.28 -12.38
N GLN A 267 -11.06 -31.18 -13.19
CA GLN A 267 -10.14 -30.77 -14.24
C GLN A 267 -10.75 -29.78 -15.25
N GLU A 268 -12.04 -29.90 -15.53
CA GLU A 268 -12.79 -29.01 -16.42
C GLU A 268 -12.81 -27.56 -15.92
N TRP A 269 -12.88 -27.34 -14.58
CA TRP A 269 -12.95 -26.03 -13.95
C TRP A 269 -11.60 -25.52 -13.45
N ARG A 270 -10.56 -26.38 -13.47
CA ARG A 270 -9.24 -26.05 -12.92
C ARG A 270 -8.58 -24.86 -13.63
N MET A 271 -8.77 -24.77 -14.96
CA MET A 271 -8.24 -23.64 -15.73
C MET A 271 -8.96 -22.33 -15.37
N LEU A 272 -10.29 -22.35 -15.26
CA LEU A 272 -11.08 -21.18 -14.85
C LEU A 272 -10.75 -20.75 -13.42
N TYR A 273 -10.62 -21.71 -12.53
CA TYR A 273 -10.23 -21.46 -11.14
C TYR A 273 -8.82 -20.84 -11.03
N SER A 274 -7.92 -21.23 -11.92
CA SER A 274 -6.55 -20.70 -12.02
C SER A 274 -6.48 -19.26 -12.52
N MET A 275 -7.58 -18.68 -13.03
CA MET A 275 -7.66 -17.24 -13.34
C MET A 275 -7.59 -16.36 -12.08
N ASN A 276 -7.82 -16.91 -10.90
CA ASN A 276 -7.48 -16.24 -9.66
C ASN A 276 -5.96 -16.28 -9.45
N PRO A 277 -5.24 -15.14 -9.51
CA PRO A 277 -3.78 -15.12 -9.43
C PRO A 277 -3.22 -15.56 -8.06
N LEU A 278 -4.05 -15.61 -7.03
CA LEU A 278 -3.65 -16.11 -5.71
C LEU A 278 -3.56 -17.63 -5.66
N VAL A 279 -4.20 -18.34 -6.58
CA VAL A 279 -4.15 -19.83 -6.63
C VAL A 279 -2.71 -20.30 -6.80
N GLY A 280 -1.98 -19.77 -7.79
CA GLY A 280 -0.59 -20.15 -8.01
C GLY A 280 0.34 -19.76 -6.85
N VAL A 281 0.07 -18.65 -6.18
CA VAL A 281 0.82 -18.23 -4.97
C VAL A 281 0.57 -19.20 -3.82
N ILE A 282 -0.69 -19.49 -3.50
CA ILE A 282 -1.10 -20.34 -2.37
C ILE A 282 -0.62 -21.78 -2.59
N ASP A 283 -0.80 -22.33 -3.79
CA ASP A 283 -0.32 -23.67 -4.14
C ASP A 283 1.21 -23.75 -4.10
N GLY A 284 1.90 -22.68 -4.53
CA GLY A 284 3.34 -22.56 -4.41
C GLY A 284 3.83 -22.59 -2.95
N PHE A 285 3.16 -21.87 -2.06
CA PHE A 285 3.45 -21.91 -0.62
C PHE A 285 3.27 -23.31 -0.04
N ARG A 286 2.14 -23.95 -0.34
CA ARG A 286 1.89 -25.33 0.10
C ARG A 286 2.92 -26.30 -0.44
N TRP A 287 3.24 -26.23 -1.73
CA TRP A 287 4.23 -27.08 -2.37
C TRP A 287 5.61 -26.94 -1.71
N ALA A 288 6.02 -25.71 -1.41
CA ALA A 288 7.31 -25.43 -0.80
C ALA A 288 7.39 -25.90 0.66
N ILE A 289 6.33 -25.72 1.46
CA ILE A 289 6.31 -25.99 2.89
C ILE A 289 5.98 -27.45 3.18
N LEU A 290 5.04 -28.07 2.42
CA LEU A 290 4.47 -29.37 2.68
C LEU A 290 5.12 -30.49 1.84
N ARG A 291 6.41 -30.41 1.56
CA ARG A 291 7.22 -31.41 0.84
C ARG A 291 6.64 -31.80 -0.53
N GLY A 292 5.93 -30.89 -1.20
CA GLY A 292 5.33 -31.17 -2.49
C GLY A 292 4.12 -32.10 -2.45
N ALA A 293 3.52 -32.31 -1.29
CA ALA A 293 2.31 -33.15 -1.17
C ALA A 293 1.10 -32.55 -1.88
N THR A 294 1.10 -31.25 -2.17
CA THR A 294 0.18 -30.61 -3.10
C THR A 294 0.89 -30.41 -4.43
N GLU A 295 0.27 -30.87 -5.53
CA GLU A 295 0.83 -30.68 -6.87
C GLU A 295 0.87 -29.21 -7.24
N LEU A 296 2.01 -28.76 -7.75
CA LEU A 296 2.14 -27.43 -8.31
C LEU A 296 1.55 -27.41 -9.73
N TYR A 297 0.44 -26.71 -9.90
CA TYR A 297 -0.17 -26.57 -11.21
C TYR A 297 0.50 -25.42 -11.99
N TRP A 298 1.44 -25.78 -12.88
CA TRP A 298 2.27 -24.84 -13.64
C TRP A 298 1.49 -23.76 -14.41
N PRO A 299 0.34 -24.08 -15.07
CA PRO A 299 -0.44 -23.04 -15.74
C PRO A 299 -0.96 -21.96 -14.79
N ALA A 300 -1.41 -22.34 -13.57
CA ALA A 300 -1.84 -21.37 -12.56
C ALA A 300 -0.67 -20.49 -12.08
N LEU A 301 0.50 -21.07 -11.89
CA LEU A 301 1.68 -20.32 -11.50
C LEU A 301 2.11 -19.33 -12.59
N ALA A 302 2.16 -19.77 -13.85
CA ALA A 302 2.49 -18.91 -14.99
C ALA A 302 1.49 -17.76 -15.12
N PHE A 303 0.20 -18.02 -14.95
CA PHE A 303 -0.84 -17.00 -14.95
C PHE A 303 -0.66 -16.01 -13.78
N SER A 304 -0.37 -16.52 -12.58
CA SER A 304 -0.10 -15.67 -11.40
C SER A 304 1.09 -14.73 -11.62
N ILE A 305 2.16 -15.22 -12.23
CA ILE A 305 3.35 -14.42 -12.56
C ILE A 305 3.00 -13.34 -13.60
N ALA A 306 2.27 -13.71 -14.67
CA ALA A 306 1.88 -12.78 -15.71
C ALA A 306 0.95 -11.68 -15.16
N VAL A 307 -0.04 -12.04 -14.35
CA VAL A 307 -0.96 -11.08 -13.71
C VAL A 307 -0.23 -10.20 -12.70
N ALA A 308 0.69 -10.75 -11.90
CA ALA A 308 1.49 -9.98 -10.96
C ALA A 308 2.34 -8.91 -11.67
N ALA A 309 3.00 -9.28 -12.77
CA ALA A 309 3.78 -8.35 -13.58
C ALA A 309 2.89 -7.27 -14.23
N LEU A 310 1.73 -7.66 -14.77
CA LEU A 310 0.76 -6.75 -15.37
C LEU A 310 0.18 -5.77 -14.35
N LEU A 311 -0.22 -6.26 -13.17
CA LEU A 311 -0.77 -5.42 -12.09
C LEU A 311 0.28 -4.45 -11.56
N LEU A 312 1.53 -4.89 -11.39
CA LEU A 312 2.60 -4.00 -10.93
C LEU A 312 2.90 -2.92 -11.98
N ALA A 313 3.07 -3.29 -13.24
CA ALA A 313 3.39 -2.33 -14.31
C ALA A 313 2.24 -1.33 -14.52
N SER A 314 1.00 -1.83 -14.64
CA SER A 314 -0.18 -1.00 -14.84
C SER A 314 -0.52 -0.19 -13.57
N GLY A 315 -0.40 -0.79 -12.39
CA GLY A 315 -0.63 -0.13 -11.12
C GLY A 315 0.33 1.04 -10.88
N LEU A 316 1.62 0.82 -11.14
CA LEU A 316 2.64 1.86 -11.05
C LEU A 316 2.39 2.99 -12.05
N HIS A 317 2.02 2.65 -13.29
CA HIS A 317 1.68 3.63 -14.32
C HIS A 317 0.44 4.46 -13.93
N TYR A 318 -0.63 3.79 -13.51
CA TYR A 318 -1.88 4.45 -13.12
C TYR A 318 -1.69 5.32 -11.87
N PHE A 319 -0.98 4.82 -10.86
CA PHE A 319 -0.66 5.55 -9.64
C PHE A 319 0.10 6.85 -9.93
N ARG A 320 1.16 6.78 -10.75
CA ARG A 320 1.94 7.96 -11.15
C ARG A 320 1.12 8.99 -11.92
N ARG A 321 0.22 8.54 -12.80
CA ARG A 321 -0.67 9.45 -13.54
C ARG A 321 -1.65 10.15 -12.59
N THR A 322 -2.15 9.42 -11.60
CA THR A 322 -3.09 9.94 -10.61
C THR A 322 -2.41 10.82 -9.57
N GLU A 323 -1.16 10.52 -9.20
CA GLU A 323 -0.34 11.30 -8.25
C GLU A 323 -0.31 12.79 -8.62
N ARG A 324 -0.21 13.11 -9.91
CA ARG A 324 -0.19 14.50 -10.41
C ARG A 324 -1.51 15.23 -10.15
N ARG A 325 -2.64 14.54 -10.20
CA ARG A 325 -3.98 15.11 -9.95
C ARG A 325 -4.36 15.17 -8.47
N LEU A 326 -3.75 14.29 -7.66
CA LEU A 326 -4.01 14.26 -6.21
C LEU A 326 -3.52 15.52 -5.48
N ALA A 327 -2.60 16.29 -6.08
CA ALA A 327 -2.18 17.60 -5.54
C ALA A 327 -3.33 18.61 -5.50
N ASP A 328 -4.30 18.46 -6.40
CA ASP A 328 -5.42 19.40 -6.57
C ASP A 328 -6.69 18.93 -5.85
N VAL A 329 -6.75 17.65 -5.42
CA VAL A 329 -7.96 17.01 -4.86
C VAL A 329 -7.87 16.78 -3.35
N ILE A 330 -6.68 16.75 -2.80
CA ILE A 330 -6.36 16.58 -1.37
C ILE A 330 -5.91 17.91 -0.77
#